data_f8338460574d8ecff8b01cf912a74374
#
_entry.id   f8338460574d8ecff8b01cf912a74374
#
_cell.length_a   1.000
_cell.length_b   1.000
_cell.length_c   1.000
_cell.angle_alpha   90.00
_cell.angle_beta   90.00
_cell.angle_gamma   90.00
#
_symmetry.space_group_name_H-M   'P 1'
#
loop_
_entity.id
_entity.type
_entity.pdbx_description
1 polymer ?
#
loop_
_entity_poly.entity_id
_entity_poly.type
_entity_poly.pdbx_seq_one_letter_code
_entity_poly.pdbx_strand_id
1 'polypeptide(L)'
;MNVINIEHLTHSFTERLLFDDVSFYLSDKDKVGVIGINGTGKSTLLKIIAGKETADRADIIMQRDLRIAYLPQIPEFADTHTTLSGALPLTEEISDQPENYIPQAKSMLHQLGFTRYDQPITELSGGQRKRIALVRT
;
A
#
# COMPACT_ATOMS: atom_id res chain seq x y z
N MET A 1 15.01 -11.82 11.27
CA MET A 1 13.87 -12.78 11.42
C MET A 1 12.93 -12.60 10.24
N ASN A 2 12.51 -13.70 9.65
CA ASN A 2 11.58 -13.61 8.50
C ASN A 2 10.21 -13.15 8.99
N VAL A 3 9.67 -12.11 8.37
CA VAL A 3 8.34 -11.57 8.67
C VAL A 3 7.28 -12.03 7.68
N ILE A 4 7.70 -12.35 6.45
CA ILE A 4 6.85 -12.94 5.41
C ILE A 4 7.63 -14.06 4.74
N ASN A 5 6.99 -15.21 4.60
CA ASN A 5 7.48 -16.35 3.84
C ASN A 5 6.46 -16.70 2.77
N ILE A 6 6.89 -16.73 1.53
CA ILE A 6 6.04 -17.10 0.39
C ILE A 6 6.66 -18.30 -0.29
N GLU A 7 5.88 -19.36 -0.41
CA GLU A 7 6.31 -20.61 -1.02
C GLU A 7 5.35 -21.01 -2.13
N HIS A 8 5.89 -21.57 -3.19
CA HIS A 8 5.13 -22.12 -4.33
C HIS A 8 4.17 -21.11 -4.98
N LEU A 9 4.56 -19.83 -5.07
CA LEU A 9 3.76 -18.81 -5.71
C LEU A 9 3.63 -19.10 -7.21
N THR A 10 2.41 -19.37 -7.63
CA THR A 10 2.03 -19.54 -9.03
C THR A 10 0.82 -18.67 -9.30
N HIS A 11 0.91 -17.84 -10.31
CA HIS A 11 -0.19 -16.94 -10.69
C HIS A 11 -0.13 -16.60 -12.18
N SER A 12 -1.30 -16.63 -12.81
CA SER A 12 -1.51 -16.27 -14.21
C SER A 12 -2.44 -15.08 -14.32
N PHE A 13 -2.21 -14.24 -15.31
CA PHE A 13 -3.14 -13.21 -15.73
C PHE A 13 -3.66 -13.54 -17.10
N THR A 14 -4.95 -13.87 -17.21
CA THR A 14 -5.58 -14.45 -18.39
C THR A 14 -4.85 -15.74 -18.81
N GLU A 15 -4.22 -15.77 -19.98
CA GLU A 15 -3.48 -16.94 -20.48
C GLU A 15 -1.96 -16.85 -20.23
N ARG A 16 -1.50 -15.75 -19.60
CA ARG A 16 -0.08 -15.52 -19.38
C ARG A 16 0.31 -15.88 -17.95
N LEU A 17 1.23 -16.82 -17.81
CA LEU A 17 1.86 -17.16 -16.53
C LEU A 17 2.80 -16.05 -16.10
N LEU A 18 2.53 -15.44 -14.93
CA LEU A 18 3.35 -14.38 -14.35
C LEU A 18 4.39 -14.93 -13.36
N PHE A 19 3.99 -15.87 -12.52
CA PHE A 19 4.83 -16.55 -11.54
C PHE A 19 4.64 -18.04 -11.65
N ASP A 20 5.74 -18.78 -11.64
CA ASP A 20 5.77 -20.23 -11.74
C ASP A 20 6.62 -20.80 -10.61
N ASP A 21 5.93 -21.31 -9.59
CA ASP A 21 6.53 -21.95 -8.41
C ASP A 21 7.66 -21.14 -7.75
N VAL A 22 7.43 -19.84 -7.56
CA VAL A 22 8.40 -18.90 -6.98
C VAL A 22 8.32 -18.92 -5.45
N SER A 23 9.47 -19.03 -4.80
CA SER A 23 9.56 -18.97 -3.34
C SER A 23 10.58 -17.93 -2.90
N PHE A 24 10.22 -17.13 -1.90
CA PHE A 24 11.10 -16.12 -1.30
C PHE A 24 10.62 -15.74 0.10
N TYR A 25 11.46 -15.04 0.82
CA TYR A 25 11.13 -14.53 2.16
C TYR A 25 11.56 -13.07 2.29
N LEU A 26 10.92 -12.36 3.22
CA LEU A 26 11.27 -11.02 3.63
C LEU A 26 11.57 -11.02 5.13
N SER A 27 12.66 -10.40 5.51
CA SER A 27 13.05 -10.23 6.90
C SER A 27 12.70 -8.83 7.42
N ASP A 28 12.66 -8.70 8.73
CA ASP A 28 12.55 -7.39 9.36
C ASP A 28 13.73 -6.50 8.92
N LYS A 29 13.45 -5.24 8.65
CA LYS A 29 14.40 -4.22 8.15
C LYS A 29 14.89 -4.40 6.71
N ASP A 30 14.43 -5.42 5.98
CA ASP A 30 14.76 -5.54 4.57
C ASP A 30 14.22 -4.34 3.76
N LYS A 31 15.02 -3.92 2.79
CA LYS A 31 14.62 -2.96 1.76
C LYS A 31 14.77 -3.65 0.41
N VAL A 32 13.67 -4.05 -0.17
CA VAL A 32 13.65 -4.85 -1.39
C VAL A 32 13.11 -4.05 -2.56
N GLY A 33 13.86 -4.04 -3.66
CA GLY A 33 13.42 -3.48 -4.94
C GLY A 33 12.94 -4.59 -5.87
N VAL A 34 11.77 -4.39 -6.47
CA VAL A 34 11.23 -5.28 -7.50
C VAL A 34 11.46 -4.63 -8.86
N ILE A 35 12.26 -5.27 -9.70
CA ILE A 35 12.69 -4.75 -11.00
C ILE A 35 12.13 -5.64 -12.11
N GLY A 36 11.72 -5.02 -13.20
CA GLY A 36 11.23 -5.69 -14.39
C GLY A 36 10.57 -4.72 -15.35
N ILE A 37 10.39 -5.15 -16.59
CA ILE A 37 9.64 -4.38 -17.59
C ILE A 37 8.15 -4.36 -17.25
N ASN A 38 7.38 -3.42 -17.83
CA ASN A 38 5.94 -3.35 -17.63
C ASN A 38 5.25 -4.65 -18.09
N GLY A 39 4.26 -5.09 -17.34
CA GLY A 39 3.51 -6.31 -17.61
C GLY A 39 4.17 -7.61 -17.14
N THR A 40 5.24 -7.56 -16.34
CA THR A 40 5.90 -8.74 -15.77
C THR A 40 5.31 -9.19 -14.42
N GLY A 41 4.32 -8.47 -13.89
CA GLY A 41 3.63 -8.86 -12.65
C GLY A 41 4.12 -8.19 -11.37
N LYS A 42 4.96 -7.13 -11.46
CA LYS A 42 5.45 -6.41 -10.27
C LYS A 42 4.33 -5.92 -9.35
N SER A 43 3.35 -5.21 -9.92
CA SER A 43 2.20 -4.70 -9.16
C SER A 43 1.31 -5.83 -8.64
N THR A 44 1.16 -6.89 -9.40
CA THR A 44 0.42 -8.10 -9.01
C THR A 44 1.07 -8.77 -7.80
N LEU A 45 2.40 -8.90 -7.80
CA LEU A 45 3.15 -9.44 -6.66
C LEU A 45 2.89 -8.64 -5.39
N LEU A 46 2.98 -7.30 -5.47
CA LEU A 46 2.73 -6.43 -4.32
C LEU A 46 1.29 -6.52 -3.82
N LYS A 47 0.32 -6.64 -4.72
CA LYS A 47 -1.09 -6.85 -4.36
C LYS A 47 -1.32 -8.18 -3.67
N ILE A 48 -0.67 -9.26 -4.13
CA ILE A 48 -0.75 -10.58 -3.50
C ILE A 48 -0.17 -10.51 -2.08
N ILE A 49 1.00 -9.91 -1.89
CA ILE A 49 1.62 -9.73 -0.56
C ILE A 49 0.71 -8.91 0.35
N ALA A 50 0.08 -7.88 -0.17
CA ALA A 50 -0.82 -7.02 0.59
C ALA A 50 -2.22 -7.61 0.82
N GLY A 51 -2.49 -8.83 0.32
CA GLY A 51 -3.80 -9.46 0.43
C GLY A 51 -4.90 -8.79 -0.42
N LYS A 52 -4.52 -7.95 -1.39
CA LYS A 52 -5.46 -7.28 -2.31
C LYS A 52 -5.80 -8.12 -3.53
N GLU A 53 -5.04 -9.15 -3.78
CA GLU A 53 -5.24 -10.10 -4.87
C GLU A 53 -4.88 -11.51 -4.40
N THR A 54 -5.62 -12.51 -4.85
CA THR A 54 -5.39 -13.91 -4.50
C THR A 54 -4.59 -14.57 -5.62
N ALA A 55 -3.48 -15.22 -5.27
CA ALA A 55 -2.72 -16.03 -6.21
C ALA A 55 -3.46 -17.32 -6.59
N ASP A 56 -3.19 -17.88 -7.76
CA ASP A 56 -3.74 -19.19 -8.15
C ASP A 56 -3.27 -20.28 -7.18
N ARG A 57 -2.00 -20.20 -6.77
CA ARG A 57 -1.41 -21.04 -5.73
C ARG A 57 -0.33 -20.26 -5.00
N ALA A 58 -0.36 -20.27 -3.70
CA ALA A 58 0.72 -19.77 -2.85
C ALA A 58 0.52 -20.23 -1.41
N ASP A 59 1.60 -20.57 -0.74
CA ASP A 59 1.66 -20.74 0.69
C ASP A 59 2.29 -19.49 1.28
N ILE A 60 1.48 -18.63 1.90
CA ILE A 60 1.91 -17.35 2.46
C ILE A 60 1.83 -17.43 3.97
N ILE A 61 2.96 -17.38 4.62
CA ILE A 61 3.07 -17.36 6.07
C ILE A 61 3.58 -15.99 6.50
N MET A 62 2.81 -15.32 7.33
CA MET A 62 3.14 -14.01 7.87
C MET A 62 3.34 -14.08 9.37
N GLN A 63 4.25 -13.28 9.88
CA GLN A 63 4.42 -13.11 11.31
C GLN A 63 3.11 -12.63 11.94
N ARG A 64 2.80 -13.15 13.12
CA ARG A 64 1.63 -12.72 13.88
C ARG A 64 1.69 -11.21 14.14
N ASP A 65 0.54 -10.56 14.02
CA ASP A 65 0.38 -9.11 14.23
C ASP A 65 1.19 -8.22 13.26
N LEU A 66 1.63 -8.77 12.12
CA LEU A 66 2.30 -8.00 11.08
C LEU A 66 1.32 -7.00 10.45
N ARG A 67 1.69 -5.71 10.48
CA ARG A 67 0.94 -4.68 9.81
C ARG A 67 1.49 -4.47 8.41
N ILE A 68 0.62 -4.55 7.42
CA ILE A 68 0.97 -4.33 6.01
C ILE A 68 0.24 -3.11 5.51
N ALA A 69 0.99 -2.12 5.02
CA ALA A 69 0.46 -0.98 4.33
C ALA A 69 0.76 -1.10 2.84
N TYR A 70 -0.20 -0.77 1.99
CA TYR A 70 -0.08 -0.85 0.54
C TYR A 70 -0.37 0.50 -0.09
N LEU A 71 0.61 1.06 -0.79
CA LEU A 71 0.46 2.28 -1.57
C LEU A 71 0.24 1.91 -3.05
N PRO A 72 -0.97 2.10 -3.60
CA PRO A 72 -1.23 1.80 -5.00
C PRO A 72 -0.55 2.83 -5.93
N GLN A 73 -0.31 2.43 -7.17
CA GLN A 73 0.26 3.32 -8.19
C GLN A 73 -0.65 4.52 -8.47
N ILE A 74 -1.96 4.30 -8.48
CA ILE A 74 -2.99 5.33 -8.62
C ILE A 74 -3.85 5.29 -7.35
N PRO A 75 -3.65 6.24 -6.42
CA PRO A 75 -4.45 6.29 -5.21
C PRO A 75 -5.87 6.77 -5.50
N GLU A 76 -6.83 6.20 -4.80
CA GLU A 76 -8.23 6.56 -4.86
C GLU A 76 -8.65 7.30 -3.59
N PHE A 77 -9.44 8.35 -3.77
CA PHE A 77 -10.03 9.14 -2.70
C PHE A 77 -11.50 9.41 -3.00
N ALA A 78 -12.33 9.47 -1.98
CA ALA A 78 -13.68 9.98 -2.12
C ALA A 78 -13.66 11.49 -2.44
N ASP A 79 -14.53 11.94 -3.31
CA ASP A 79 -14.61 13.38 -3.70
C ASP A 79 -14.94 14.31 -2.53
N THR A 80 -15.48 13.76 -1.44
CA THR A 80 -15.77 14.46 -0.20
C THR A 80 -14.54 14.66 0.71
N HIS A 81 -13.43 14.01 0.41
CA HIS A 81 -12.23 14.14 1.22
C HIS A 81 -11.56 15.51 1.05
N THR A 82 -10.96 15.99 2.12
CA THR A 82 -10.01 17.11 2.13
C THR A 82 -8.58 16.57 2.19
N THR A 83 -7.60 17.44 2.10
CA THR A 83 -6.18 17.09 2.26
C THR A 83 -5.94 16.32 3.57
N LEU A 84 -6.48 16.79 4.68
CA LEU A 84 -6.33 16.12 5.97
C LEU A 84 -7.10 14.81 6.04
N SER A 85 -8.38 14.80 5.69
CA SER A 85 -9.19 13.58 5.79
C SER A 85 -8.73 12.49 4.84
N GLY A 86 -8.21 12.85 3.67
CA GLY A 86 -7.59 11.91 2.75
C GLY A 86 -6.26 11.31 3.24
N ALA A 87 -5.56 12.02 4.13
CA ALA A 87 -4.31 11.57 4.74
C ALA A 87 -4.52 10.69 5.98
N LEU A 88 -5.74 10.63 6.51
CA LEU A 88 -6.04 9.76 7.64
C LEU A 88 -6.20 8.31 7.18
N PRO A 89 -5.76 7.35 8.01
CA PRO A 89 -5.93 5.95 7.69
C PRO A 89 -7.40 5.58 7.47
N LEU A 90 -7.66 4.57 6.65
CA LEU A 90 -9.02 4.10 6.40
C LEU A 90 -9.60 3.47 7.67
N THR A 91 -10.83 3.83 8.00
CA THR A 91 -11.49 3.51 9.28
C THR A 91 -11.66 2.02 9.58
N GLU A 92 -11.58 1.15 8.59
CA GLU A 92 -11.69 -0.30 8.79
C GLU A 92 -10.44 -0.91 9.45
N GLU A 93 -9.30 -0.23 9.38
CA GLU A 93 -8.03 -0.71 9.93
C GLU A 93 -7.71 -0.10 11.32
N ILE A 94 -8.51 0.88 11.74
CA ILE A 94 -8.29 1.59 13.00
C ILE A 94 -9.50 1.42 13.90
N SER A 95 -9.36 0.52 14.84
CA SER A 95 -10.25 0.51 15.99
C SER A 95 -10.05 1.81 16.78
N ASP A 96 -11.07 2.53 17.01
CA ASP A 96 -11.38 3.37 18.16
C ASP A 96 -11.04 4.86 18.15
N GLN A 97 -9.99 5.39 17.52
CA GLN A 97 -9.78 6.86 17.61
C GLN A 97 -8.97 7.44 16.44
N PRO A 98 -9.60 7.76 15.29
CA PRO A 98 -8.91 8.41 14.17
C PRO A 98 -8.30 9.77 14.57
N GLU A 99 -8.84 10.41 15.60
CA GLU A 99 -8.39 11.70 16.12
C GLU A 99 -6.93 11.69 16.62
N ASN A 100 -6.44 10.55 17.10
CA ASN A 100 -5.07 10.41 17.57
C ASN A 100 -4.03 10.54 16.45
N TYR A 101 -4.43 10.33 15.20
CA TYR A 101 -3.55 10.42 14.04
C TYR A 101 -3.49 11.83 13.42
N ILE A 102 -4.40 12.73 13.80
CA ILE A 102 -4.48 14.08 13.22
C ILE A 102 -3.18 14.88 13.40
N PRO A 103 -2.58 14.99 14.59
CA PRO A 103 -1.34 15.74 14.75
C PRO A 103 -0.18 15.16 13.93
N GLN A 104 -0.07 13.84 13.88
CA GLN A 104 0.96 13.16 13.11
C GLN A 104 0.75 13.35 11.60
N ALA A 105 -0.49 13.20 11.12
CA ALA A 105 -0.83 13.44 9.72
C ALA A 105 -0.52 14.89 9.31
N LYS A 106 -0.88 15.87 10.13
CA LYS A 106 -0.55 17.29 9.87
C LYS A 106 0.96 17.52 9.79
N SER A 107 1.73 16.93 10.69
CA SER A 107 3.19 17.03 10.68
C SER A 107 3.78 16.46 9.38
N MET A 108 3.34 15.28 8.98
CA MET A 108 3.81 14.64 7.76
C MET A 108 3.39 15.43 6.51
N LEU A 109 2.15 15.91 6.45
CA LEU A 109 1.67 16.76 5.35
C LEU A 109 2.49 18.05 5.24
N HIS A 110 2.81 18.68 6.36
CA HIS A 110 3.65 19.86 6.37
C HIS A 110 5.04 19.59 5.80
N GLN A 111 5.67 18.48 6.17
CA GLN A 111 6.96 18.05 5.61
C GLN A 111 6.90 17.81 4.09
N LEU A 112 5.74 17.42 3.58
CA LEU A 112 5.51 17.20 2.14
C LEU A 112 5.04 18.46 1.40
N GLY A 113 5.04 19.63 2.05
CA GLY A 113 4.76 20.93 1.46
C GLY A 113 3.29 21.36 1.47
N PHE A 114 2.43 20.67 2.22
CA PHE A 114 1.04 21.08 2.38
C PHE A 114 0.90 22.11 3.51
N THR A 115 0.26 23.23 3.21
CA THR A 115 -0.01 24.31 4.20
C THR A 115 -1.49 24.44 4.51
N ARG A 116 -2.36 23.94 3.64
CA ARG A 116 -3.82 23.94 3.79
C ARG A 116 -4.34 22.51 3.95
N TYR A 117 -4.99 22.24 5.07
CA TYR A 117 -5.52 20.91 5.40
C TYR A 117 -6.99 20.73 5.02
N ASP A 118 -7.69 21.83 4.77
CA ASP A 118 -9.11 21.90 4.41
C ASP A 118 -9.36 21.93 2.90
N GLN A 119 -8.33 21.97 2.09
CA GLN A 119 -8.45 22.00 0.65
C GLN A 119 -9.08 20.72 0.10
N PRO A 120 -10.13 20.80 -0.74
CA PRO A 120 -10.74 19.62 -1.33
C PRO A 120 -9.75 18.80 -2.15
N ILE A 121 -9.84 17.46 -2.03
CA ILE A 121 -8.96 16.55 -2.77
C ILE A 121 -9.11 16.72 -4.29
N THR A 122 -10.30 17.09 -4.75
CA THR A 122 -10.61 17.29 -6.16
C THR A 122 -9.83 18.45 -6.80
N GLU A 123 -9.38 19.40 -6.00
CA GLU A 123 -8.57 20.55 -6.47
C GLU A 123 -7.06 20.24 -6.55
N LEU A 124 -6.63 19.07 -6.09
CA LEU A 124 -5.23 18.70 -6.03
C LEU A 124 -4.76 18.01 -7.32
N SER A 125 -3.48 18.23 -7.64
CA SER A 125 -2.81 17.51 -8.74
C SER A 125 -2.63 16.03 -8.43
N GLY A 126 -2.35 15.21 -9.46
CA GLY A 126 -2.04 13.80 -9.28
C GLY A 126 -0.83 13.57 -8.37
N GLY A 127 0.22 14.39 -8.49
CA GLY A 127 1.39 14.32 -7.63
C GLY A 127 1.09 14.67 -6.17
N GLN A 128 0.25 15.66 -5.94
CA GLN A 128 -0.21 16.02 -4.59
C GLN A 128 -1.06 14.91 -3.97
N ARG A 129 -1.97 14.30 -4.71
CA ARG A 129 -2.77 13.14 -4.26
C ARG A 129 -1.88 11.95 -3.88
N LYS A 130 -0.82 11.68 -4.65
CA LYS A 130 0.14 10.61 -4.33
C LYS A 130 0.86 10.87 -3.01
N ARG A 131 1.25 12.11 -2.74
CA ARG A 131 1.86 12.48 -1.44
C ARG A 131 0.89 12.31 -0.27
N ILE A 132 -0.38 12.65 -0.45
CA ILE A 132 -1.41 12.41 0.58
C ILE A 132 -1.61 10.91 0.80
N ALA A 133 -1.67 10.12 -0.26
CA ALA A 133 -1.76 8.66 -0.16
C ALA A 133 -0.57 8.05 0.60
N LEU A 134 0.63 8.60 0.43
CA LEU A 134 1.81 8.19 1.19
C LEU A 134 1.66 8.46 2.69
N VAL A 135 1.09 9.59 3.07
CA VAL A 135 0.79 9.89 4.49
C VAL A 135 -0.24 8.92 5.05
N ARG A 136 -1.27 8.58 4.26
CA ARG A 136 -2.34 7.65 4.65
C ARG A 136 -1.82 6.23 4.91
N THR A 137 -0.76 5.83 4.21
CA THR A 137 -0.16 4.48 4.29
C THR A 137 0.68 4.33 5.55
#